data_578d3fc857510fa292b29a265c1471f4
#
_entry.id   578d3fc857510fa292b29a265c1471f4
#
_cell.length_a   1.000
_cell.length_b   1.000
_cell.length_c   1.000
_cell.angle_alpha   90.00
_cell.angle_beta   90.00
_cell.angle_gamma   90.00
#
_symmetry.space_group_name_H-M   'P 1'
#
loop_
_entity.id
_entity.type
_entity.pdbx_description
1 polymer ?
#
loop_
_entity_poly.entity_id
_entity_poly.type
_entity_poly.pdbx_seq_one_letter_code
_entity_poly.pdbx_strand_id
1 'polypeptide(L)'
;TGRCEDMWIMTFHAMCLRILRMHCERIGYGHNFVIYDGTDQKTIVKNILKEQNINDKEFSAPYLLSIISSCKEKAVTPEQYKADMEENFKTKIIYNVFQAYEEQLKSNNAMDFDDLLLNTVRLFEQDEAVLMKYQNRFRYIMVDEYQDTNRMQYRLVKMLAEEHHNLCVVGDDDQCIYQWRGADIRNILDFEKDFPEAKVIKLEQNYRSAGNILAAAHSVICNNRD
;
A
#
# COMPACT_ATOMS: atom_id res chain seq x y z
N THR A 1 19.58 -28.72 2.23
CA THR A 1 19.80 -27.43 2.89
C THR A 1 19.81 -26.34 1.82
N GLY A 2 18.61 -25.86 1.46
CA GLY A 2 18.46 -24.73 0.56
C GLY A 2 18.99 -23.44 1.22
N ARG A 3 19.65 -22.60 0.46
CA ARG A 3 20.22 -21.35 0.96
C ARG A 3 19.07 -20.37 1.24
N CYS A 4 18.80 -20.10 2.53
CA CYS A 4 17.88 -19.02 2.94
C CYS A 4 18.34 -17.62 2.46
N GLU A 5 19.59 -17.50 2.02
CA GLU A 5 20.20 -16.26 1.53
C GLU A 5 19.54 -15.68 0.28
N ASP A 6 18.87 -16.51 -0.54
CA ASP A 6 18.16 -16.09 -1.75
C ASP A 6 16.69 -15.73 -1.51
N MET A 7 16.16 -16.02 -0.32
CA MET A 7 14.78 -15.71 0.03
C MET A 7 14.63 -14.23 0.41
N TRP A 8 13.56 -13.61 -0.07
CA TRP A 8 13.21 -12.26 0.34
C TRP A 8 12.19 -12.34 1.48
N ILE A 9 12.67 -12.16 2.71
CA ILE A 9 11.84 -12.07 3.92
C ILE A 9 11.89 -10.61 4.38
N MET A 10 10.85 -9.84 4.05
CA MET A 10 10.83 -8.40 4.26
C MET A 10 9.41 -7.83 4.17
N THR A 11 9.24 -6.58 4.57
CA THR A 11 7.98 -5.86 4.39
C THR A 11 7.73 -5.52 2.91
N PHE A 12 6.48 -5.25 2.54
CA PHE A 12 6.11 -4.79 1.21
C PHE A 12 6.93 -3.57 0.77
N HIS A 13 7.06 -2.57 1.63
CA HIS A 13 7.83 -1.37 1.31
C HIS A 13 9.31 -1.65 1.06
N ALA A 14 9.93 -2.53 1.84
CA ALA A 14 11.32 -2.93 1.62
C ALA A 14 11.51 -3.67 0.29
N MET A 15 10.56 -4.53 -0.09
CA MET A 15 10.55 -5.22 -1.37
C MET A 15 10.40 -4.21 -2.53
N CYS A 16 9.42 -3.33 -2.45
CA CYS A 16 9.19 -2.29 -3.44
C CYS A 16 10.41 -1.39 -3.62
N LEU A 17 10.99 -0.91 -2.51
CA LEU A 17 12.22 -0.11 -2.56
C LEU A 17 13.35 -0.84 -3.27
N ARG A 18 13.55 -2.12 -2.98
CA ARG A 18 14.60 -2.93 -3.61
C ARG A 18 14.36 -3.10 -5.12
N ILE A 19 13.11 -3.30 -5.54
CA ILE A 19 12.72 -3.37 -6.95
C ILE A 19 12.94 -2.02 -7.64
N LEU A 20 12.46 -0.94 -7.04
CA LEU A 20 12.58 0.41 -7.59
C LEU A 20 14.04 0.86 -7.72
N ARG A 21 14.91 0.54 -6.75
CA ARG A 21 16.38 0.84 -6.87
C ARG A 21 17.01 0.20 -8.09
N MET A 22 16.48 -0.92 -8.57
CA MET A 22 17.01 -1.62 -9.75
C MET A 22 16.38 -1.17 -11.07
N HIS A 23 15.17 -0.58 -11.04
CA HIS A 23 14.37 -0.33 -12.25
C HIS A 23 13.72 1.05 -12.33
N CYS A 24 14.04 1.97 -11.41
CA CYS A 24 13.38 3.30 -11.32
C CYS A 24 13.47 4.14 -12.59
N GLU A 25 14.51 3.94 -13.42
CA GLU A 25 14.66 4.66 -14.69
C GLU A 25 13.50 4.37 -15.65
N ARG A 26 12.90 3.17 -15.59
CA ARG A 26 11.76 2.76 -16.43
C ARG A 26 10.51 3.61 -16.17
N ILE A 27 10.42 4.21 -14.97
CA ILE A 27 9.32 5.10 -14.57
C ILE A 27 9.80 6.56 -14.39
N GLY A 28 10.98 6.89 -14.95
CA GLY A 28 11.51 8.25 -15.00
C GLY A 28 12.04 8.78 -13.67
N TYR A 29 12.62 7.94 -12.81
CA TYR A 29 13.37 8.34 -11.62
C TYR A 29 14.85 7.98 -11.75
N GLY A 30 15.70 8.79 -11.14
CA GLY A 30 17.13 8.45 -11.03
C GLY A 30 17.39 7.43 -9.93
N HIS A 31 18.46 6.63 -10.06
CA HIS A 31 18.83 5.60 -9.07
C HIS A 31 19.07 6.13 -7.65
N ASN A 32 19.46 7.39 -7.55
CA ASN A 32 19.71 8.09 -6.30
C ASN A 32 18.45 8.77 -5.72
N PHE A 33 17.25 8.36 -6.11
CA PHE A 33 16.04 8.95 -5.55
C PHE A 33 16.04 8.86 -4.02
N VAL A 34 15.44 9.83 -3.36
CA VAL A 34 15.33 9.88 -1.90
C VAL A 34 13.91 9.51 -1.47
N ILE A 35 13.79 9.01 -0.24
CA ILE A 35 12.49 8.71 0.36
C ILE A 35 12.20 9.80 1.37
N TYR A 36 11.08 10.48 1.20
CA TYR A 36 10.61 11.52 2.11
C TYR A 36 9.78 10.92 3.24
N ASP A 37 10.16 11.24 4.46
CA ASP A 37 9.40 10.87 5.64
C ASP A 37 8.21 11.83 5.89
N GLY A 38 7.43 11.56 6.93
CA GLY A 38 6.27 12.39 7.27
C GLY A 38 6.62 13.84 7.64
N THR A 39 7.85 14.14 8.02
CA THR A 39 8.34 15.51 8.30
C THR A 39 8.63 16.23 7.00
N ASP A 40 9.30 15.55 6.08
CA ASP A 40 9.61 16.07 4.74
C ASP A 40 8.33 16.38 3.98
N GLN A 41 7.38 15.45 3.96
CA GLN A 41 6.07 15.60 3.32
C GLN A 41 5.30 16.82 3.87
N LYS A 42 5.26 16.97 5.21
CA LYS A 42 4.61 18.13 5.85
C LYS A 42 5.28 19.44 5.47
N THR A 43 6.61 19.44 5.33
CA THR A 43 7.37 20.62 4.95
C THR A 43 7.05 21.04 3.53
N ILE A 44 6.99 20.09 2.59
CA ILE A 44 6.57 20.36 1.20
C ILE A 44 5.17 20.95 1.16
N VAL A 45 4.19 20.30 1.80
CA VAL A 45 2.80 20.80 1.75
C VAL A 45 2.68 22.18 2.35
N LYS A 46 3.38 22.49 3.46
CA LYS A 46 3.40 23.84 4.04
C LYS A 46 3.98 24.88 3.09
N ASN A 47 5.04 24.53 2.36
CA ASN A 47 5.63 25.44 1.36
C ASN A 47 4.64 25.70 0.23
N ILE A 48 4.00 24.67 -0.30
CA ILE A 48 2.96 24.79 -1.34
C ILE A 48 1.80 25.68 -0.87
N LEU A 49 1.30 25.47 0.36
CA LEU A 49 0.25 26.30 0.93
C LEU A 49 0.64 27.78 0.99
N LYS A 50 1.88 28.06 1.42
CA LYS A 50 2.42 29.41 1.48
C LYS A 50 2.56 30.04 0.08
N GLU A 51 3.11 29.31 -0.88
CA GLU A 51 3.29 29.76 -2.27
C GLU A 51 1.96 30.08 -2.96
N GLN A 52 0.95 29.26 -2.68
CA GLN A 52 -0.41 29.44 -3.24
C GLN A 52 -1.30 30.37 -2.40
N ASN A 53 -0.79 30.99 -1.34
CA ASN A 53 -1.54 31.84 -0.41
C ASN A 53 -2.80 31.17 0.17
N ILE A 54 -2.72 29.86 0.48
CA ILE A 54 -3.81 29.09 1.06
C ILE A 54 -3.72 29.16 2.59
N ASN A 55 -4.86 29.34 3.25
CA ASN A 55 -4.94 29.40 4.71
C ASN A 55 -4.70 28.01 5.34
N ASP A 56 -3.59 27.87 6.07
CA ASP A 56 -3.16 26.62 6.72
C ASP A 56 -4.05 26.21 7.91
N LYS A 57 -4.86 27.11 8.49
CA LYS A 57 -5.84 26.79 9.52
C LYS A 57 -7.06 26.08 8.96
N GLU A 58 -7.41 26.37 7.71
CA GLU A 58 -8.53 25.72 7.00
C GLU A 58 -8.07 24.45 6.29
N PHE A 59 -6.88 24.51 5.68
CA PHE A 59 -6.28 23.39 4.93
C PHE A 59 -4.95 22.98 5.58
N SER A 60 -5.03 22.27 6.72
CA SER A 60 -3.80 21.86 7.39
C SER A 60 -3.01 20.80 6.59
N ALA A 61 -1.67 20.85 6.68
CA ALA A 61 -0.82 19.88 5.99
C ALA A 61 -1.13 18.41 6.34
N PRO A 62 -1.42 18.03 7.59
CA PRO A 62 -1.83 16.66 7.90
C PRO A 62 -3.14 16.25 7.22
N TYR A 63 -4.11 17.16 7.13
CA TYR A 63 -5.38 16.91 6.46
C TYR A 63 -5.19 16.67 4.96
N LEU A 64 -4.42 17.52 4.29
CA LEU A 64 -4.13 17.38 2.86
C LEU A 64 -3.35 16.10 2.57
N LEU A 65 -2.33 15.79 3.38
CA LEU A 65 -1.56 14.56 3.25
C LEU A 65 -2.42 13.30 3.44
N SER A 66 -3.41 13.33 4.35
CA SER A 66 -4.31 12.18 4.51
C SER A 66 -5.16 11.92 3.27
N ILE A 67 -5.58 12.97 2.56
CA ILE A 67 -6.33 12.83 1.30
C ILE A 67 -5.40 12.33 0.19
N ILE A 68 -4.21 12.91 0.06
CA ILE A 68 -3.21 12.50 -0.93
C ILE A 68 -2.84 11.02 -0.75
N SER A 69 -2.55 10.61 0.48
CA SER A 69 -2.26 9.20 0.81
C SER A 69 -3.42 8.28 0.43
N SER A 70 -4.66 8.64 0.79
CA SER A 70 -5.85 7.87 0.40
C SER A 70 -6.05 7.77 -1.12
N CYS A 71 -5.70 8.83 -1.87
CA CYS A 71 -5.71 8.80 -3.33
C CYS A 71 -4.63 7.85 -3.88
N LYS A 72 -3.40 7.94 -3.37
CA LYS A 72 -2.28 7.06 -3.78
C LYS A 72 -2.57 5.59 -3.52
N GLU A 73 -3.12 5.26 -2.34
CA GLU A 73 -3.54 3.90 -2.00
C GLU A 73 -4.59 3.31 -2.95
N LYS A 74 -5.36 4.17 -3.62
CA LYS A 74 -6.36 3.78 -4.63
C LYS A 74 -5.86 3.95 -6.06
N ALA A 75 -4.61 4.36 -6.26
CA ALA A 75 -4.03 4.75 -7.54
C ALA A 75 -4.80 5.87 -8.25
N VAL A 76 -5.43 6.77 -7.49
CA VAL A 76 -6.14 7.94 -8.03
C VAL A 76 -5.13 9.07 -8.25
N THR A 77 -5.06 9.58 -9.49
CA THR A 77 -4.22 10.75 -9.82
C THR A 77 -4.91 12.05 -9.42
N PRO A 78 -4.17 13.19 -9.36
CA PRO A 78 -4.78 14.49 -9.13
C PRO A 78 -5.92 14.79 -10.12
N GLU A 79 -5.75 14.47 -11.40
CA GLU A 79 -6.75 14.68 -12.46
C GLU A 79 -8.01 13.82 -12.23
N GLN A 80 -7.84 12.57 -11.85
CA GLN A 80 -8.94 11.67 -11.51
C GLN A 80 -9.67 12.16 -10.25
N TYR A 81 -8.92 12.57 -9.22
CA TYR A 81 -9.54 13.18 -8.02
C TYR A 81 -10.43 14.36 -8.37
N LYS A 82 -9.96 15.26 -9.26
CA LYS A 82 -10.74 16.41 -9.72
C LYS A 82 -11.98 15.99 -10.52
N ALA A 83 -11.87 14.96 -11.34
CA ALA A 83 -12.98 14.47 -12.17
C ALA A 83 -14.07 13.76 -11.36
N ASP A 84 -13.67 13.04 -10.31
CA ASP A 84 -14.58 12.23 -9.48
C ASP A 84 -15.30 13.04 -8.39
N MET A 85 -14.80 14.22 -8.06
CA MET A 85 -15.35 15.06 -7.00
C MET A 85 -16.22 16.21 -7.57
N GLU A 86 -17.23 16.62 -6.79
CA GLU A 86 -17.99 17.81 -7.11
C GLU A 86 -17.08 19.03 -7.23
N GLU A 87 -17.31 19.84 -8.27
CA GLU A 87 -16.56 21.06 -8.49
C GLU A 87 -16.93 22.12 -7.45
N ASN A 88 -16.05 22.32 -6.49
CA ASN A 88 -16.18 23.35 -5.46
C ASN A 88 -14.81 23.92 -5.09
N PHE A 89 -14.82 24.99 -4.29
CA PHE A 89 -13.59 25.66 -3.86
C PHE A 89 -12.61 24.71 -3.15
N LYS A 90 -13.11 23.83 -2.29
CA LYS A 90 -12.31 22.88 -1.51
C LYS A 90 -11.65 21.84 -2.43
N THR A 91 -12.41 21.26 -3.35
CA THR A 91 -11.90 20.29 -4.33
C THR A 91 -10.79 20.91 -5.19
N LYS A 92 -10.99 22.16 -5.63
CA LYS A 92 -9.98 22.89 -6.42
C LYS A 92 -8.67 23.10 -5.64
N ILE A 93 -8.75 23.47 -4.36
CA ILE A 93 -7.54 23.64 -3.52
C ILE A 93 -6.83 22.30 -3.35
N ILE A 94 -7.55 21.23 -3.00
CA ILE A 94 -6.96 19.90 -2.81
C ILE A 94 -6.29 19.43 -4.10
N TYR A 95 -6.94 19.57 -5.23
CA TYR A 95 -6.37 19.25 -6.54
C TYR A 95 -5.06 20.00 -6.80
N ASN A 96 -5.07 21.34 -6.62
CA ASN A 96 -3.88 22.15 -6.86
C ASN A 96 -2.71 21.77 -5.95
N VAL A 97 -3.00 21.52 -4.66
CA VAL A 97 -1.96 21.08 -3.71
C VAL A 97 -1.46 19.68 -4.03
N PHE A 98 -2.34 18.75 -4.38
CA PHE A 98 -1.96 17.38 -4.75
C PHE A 98 -1.09 17.39 -6.00
N GLN A 99 -1.48 18.12 -7.04
CA GLN A 99 -0.69 18.26 -8.27
C GLN A 99 0.70 18.85 -7.96
N ALA A 100 0.76 19.97 -7.24
CA ALA A 100 2.03 20.60 -6.88
C ALA A 100 2.91 19.68 -6.01
N TYR A 101 2.31 18.89 -5.13
CA TYR A 101 3.02 17.90 -4.31
C TYR A 101 3.68 16.81 -5.17
N GLU A 102 2.95 16.21 -6.11
CA GLU A 102 3.49 15.19 -7.03
C GLU A 102 4.61 15.78 -7.92
N GLU A 103 4.40 16.98 -8.47
CA GLU A 103 5.40 17.69 -9.28
C GLU A 103 6.69 17.95 -8.48
N GLN A 104 6.57 18.36 -7.22
CA GLN A 104 7.70 18.65 -6.37
C GLN A 104 8.46 17.37 -5.95
N LEU A 105 7.76 16.29 -5.62
CA LEU A 105 8.41 14.99 -5.39
C LEU A 105 9.19 14.56 -6.64
N LYS A 106 8.57 14.63 -7.81
CA LYS A 106 9.20 14.23 -9.07
C LYS A 106 10.41 15.08 -9.41
N SER A 107 10.32 16.41 -9.28
CA SER A 107 11.42 17.32 -9.56
C SER A 107 12.60 17.14 -8.60
N ASN A 108 12.33 16.78 -7.36
CA ASN A 108 13.36 16.48 -6.36
C ASN A 108 13.92 15.05 -6.47
N ASN A 109 13.50 14.28 -7.47
CA ASN A 109 13.82 12.87 -7.58
C ASN A 109 13.54 12.13 -6.25
N ALA A 110 12.35 12.36 -5.70
CA ALA A 110 11.92 11.84 -4.40
C ALA A 110 10.62 11.02 -4.54
N MET A 111 10.44 10.09 -3.62
CA MET A 111 9.22 9.32 -3.42
C MET A 111 8.82 9.39 -1.96
N ASP A 112 7.54 9.39 -1.65
CA ASP A 112 7.06 9.12 -0.30
C ASP A 112 6.82 7.60 -0.08
N PHE A 113 6.33 7.22 1.10
CA PHE A 113 6.09 5.81 1.41
C PHE A 113 5.00 5.20 0.52
N ASP A 114 3.94 5.94 0.21
CA ASP A 114 2.85 5.45 -0.64
C ASP A 114 3.34 5.26 -2.08
N ASP A 115 4.25 6.11 -2.54
CA ASP A 115 4.88 6.00 -3.86
C ASP A 115 5.67 4.71 -4.04
N LEU A 116 6.24 4.14 -3.00
CA LEU A 116 6.98 2.89 -3.11
C LEU A 116 6.09 1.76 -3.63
N LEU A 117 4.88 1.64 -3.09
CA LEU A 117 3.89 0.65 -3.54
C LEU A 117 3.34 1.04 -4.91
N LEU A 118 2.82 2.27 -5.03
CA LEU A 118 2.18 2.77 -6.24
C LEU A 118 3.12 2.71 -7.45
N ASN A 119 4.35 3.17 -7.32
CA ASN A 119 5.32 3.18 -8.41
C ASN A 119 5.84 1.77 -8.75
N THR A 120 5.86 0.82 -7.80
CA THR A 120 6.17 -0.57 -8.13
C THR A 120 5.05 -1.20 -8.95
N VAL A 121 3.78 -0.94 -8.60
CA VAL A 121 2.65 -1.40 -9.40
C VAL A 121 2.69 -0.77 -10.79
N ARG A 122 2.90 0.54 -10.90
CA ARG A 122 3.05 1.24 -12.19
C ARG A 122 4.19 0.69 -13.04
N LEU A 123 5.33 0.40 -12.42
CA LEU A 123 6.47 -0.23 -13.10
C LEU A 123 6.09 -1.56 -13.73
N PHE A 124 5.40 -2.41 -12.99
CA PHE A 124 4.96 -3.72 -13.48
C PHE A 124 3.89 -3.62 -14.57
N GLU A 125 3.04 -2.59 -14.55
CA GLU A 125 2.05 -2.33 -15.59
C GLU A 125 2.67 -1.79 -16.88
N GLN A 126 3.75 -1.03 -16.76
CA GLN A 126 4.42 -0.38 -17.90
C GLN A 126 5.51 -1.26 -18.51
N ASP A 127 6.08 -2.18 -17.75
CA ASP A 127 7.21 -3.02 -18.20
C ASP A 127 6.98 -4.49 -17.82
N GLU A 128 6.31 -5.19 -18.74
CA GLU A 128 6.01 -6.63 -18.60
C GLU A 128 7.27 -7.47 -18.38
N ALA A 129 8.39 -7.10 -18.98
CA ALA A 129 9.65 -7.85 -18.82
C ALA A 129 10.18 -7.76 -17.38
N VAL A 130 9.99 -6.61 -16.71
CA VAL A 130 10.31 -6.47 -15.29
C VAL A 130 9.36 -7.30 -14.45
N LEU A 131 8.06 -7.27 -14.71
CA LEU A 131 7.07 -8.11 -14.01
C LEU A 131 7.42 -9.60 -14.13
N MET A 132 7.60 -10.11 -15.34
CA MET A 132 7.96 -11.50 -15.61
C MET A 132 9.25 -11.94 -14.90
N LYS A 133 10.25 -11.06 -14.81
CA LYS A 133 11.48 -11.31 -14.06
C LYS A 133 11.18 -11.64 -12.59
N TYR A 134 10.28 -10.90 -11.95
CA TYR A 134 9.93 -11.11 -10.55
C TYR A 134 8.95 -12.25 -10.34
N GLN A 135 8.02 -12.49 -11.25
CA GLN A 135 7.17 -13.69 -11.26
C GLN A 135 8.04 -14.96 -11.32
N ASN A 136 9.01 -15.01 -12.24
CA ASN A 136 9.95 -16.14 -12.34
C ASN A 136 10.84 -16.29 -11.10
N ARG A 137 11.19 -15.20 -10.44
CA ARG A 137 11.99 -15.23 -9.21
C ARG A 137 11.17 -15.71 -8.01
N PHE A 138 9.94 -15.22 -7.85
CA PHE A 138 9.07 -15.48 -6.70
C PHE A 138 8.07 -16.59 -7.01
N ARG A 139 8.59 -17.79 -7.22
CA ARG A 139 7.76 -18.96 -7.52
C ARG A 139 6.82 -19.36 -6.38
N TYR A 140 7.11 -18.95 -5.17
CA TYR A 140 6.30 -19.13 -3.97
C TYR A 140 6.24 -17.81 -3.23
N ILE A 141 5.03 -17.36 -2.96
CA ILE A 141 4.78 -16.10 -2.24
C ILE A 141 4.02 -16.44 -0.97
N MET A 142 4.49 -15.92 0.14
CA MET A 142 3.83 -16.06 1.44
C MET A 142 3.60 -14.68 2.03
N VAL A 143 2.37 -14.39 2.42
CA VAL A 143 1.98 -13.11 3.02
C VAL A 143 1.37 -13.38 4.38
N ASP A 144 1.94 -12.75 5.40
CA ASP A 144 1.43 -12.78 6.78
C ASP A 144 0.58 -11.53 7.06
N GLU A 145 -0.31 -11.62 8.05
CA GLU A 145 -1.23 -10.55 8.44
C GLU A 145 -2.04 -10.00 7.25
N TYR A 146 -2.56 -10.92 6.42
CA TYR A 146 -3.17 -10.55 5.13
C TYR A 146 -4.40 -9.64 5.27
N GLN A 147 -5.12 -9.70 6.41
CA GLN A 147 -6.25 -8.82 6.72
C GLN A 147 -5.85 -7.34 6.81
N ASP A 148 -4.56 -7.05 7.08
CA ASP A 148 -4.05 -5.68 7.20
C ASP A 148 -3.49 -5.12 5.88
N THR A 149 -3.65 -5.85 4.77
CA THR A 149 -3.19 -5.39 3.47
C THR A 149 -4.10 -4.33 2.88
N ASN A 150 -3.49 -3.28 2.28
CA ASN A 150 -4.21 -2.29 1.51
C ASN A 150 -4.37 -2.71 0.03
N ARG A 151 -5.14 -1.92 -0.73
CA ARG A 151 -5.42 -2.20 -2.15
C ARG A 151 -4.16 -2.32 -3.01
N MET A 152 -3.11 -1.52 -2.77
CA MET A 152 -1.87 -1.58 -3.56
C MET A 152 -1.07 -2.84 -3.25
N GLN A 153 -1.00 -3.23 -1.98
CA GLN A 153 -0.36 -4.48 -1.55
C GLN A 153 -1.08 -5.70 -2.14
N TYR A 154 -2.40 -5.73 -2.06
CA TYR A 154 -3.21 -6.76 -2.71
C TYR A 154 -2.92 -6.86 -4.21
N ARG A 155 -2.96 -5.72 -4.93
CA ARG A 155 -2.69 -5.67 -6.37
C ARG A 155 -1.30 -6.18 -6.71
N LEU A 156 -0.30 -5.79 -5.93
CA LEU A 156 1.08 -6.23 -6.09
C LEU A 156 1.23 -7.75 -5.92
N VAL A 157 0.60 -8.32 -4.87
CA VAL A 157 0.58 -9.77 -4.64
C VAL A 157 -0.08 -10.50 -5.79
N LYS A 158 -1.23 -10.00 -6.27
CA LYS A 158 -1.96 -10.59 -7.39
C LYS A 158 -1.12 -10.62 -8.67
N MET A 159 -0.49 -9.50 -9.03
CA MET A 159 0.40 -9.42 -10.20
C MET A 159 1.58 -10.40 -10.10
N LEU A 160 2.22 -10.49 -8.93
CA LEU A 160 3.37 -11.38 -8.75
C LEU A 160 2.99 -12.86 -8.73
N ALA A 161 1.79 -13.20 -8.23
CA ALA A 161 1.33 -14.59 -8.12
C ALA A 161 0.67 -15.13 -9.41
N GLU A 162 0.35 -14.27 -10.37
CA GLU A 162 -0.46 -14.59 -11.56
C GLU A 162 0.12 -15.73 -12.40
N GLU A 163 1.44 -15.81 -12.54
CA GLU A 163 2.10 -16.83 -13.38
C GLU A 163 2.09 -18.22 -12.74
N HIS A 164 2.29 -18.33 -11.45
CA HIS A 164 2.52 -19.62 -10.78
C HIS A 164 1.40 -20.05 -9.85
N HIS A 165 0.53 -19.13 -9.43
CA HIS A 165 -0.56 -19.33 -8.47
C HIS A 165 -0.10 -19.95 -7.12
N ASN A 166 1.20 -19.92 -6.82
CA ASN A 166 1.78 -20.45 -5.59
C ASN A 166 1.77 -19.38 -4.49
N LEU A 167 0.57 -19.00 -4.07
CA LEU A 167 0.33 -17.99 -3.06
C LEU A 167 -0.21 -18.64 -1.78
N CYS A 168 0.42 -18.33 -0.65
CA CYS A 168 -0.07 -18.69 0.67
C CYS A 168 -0.26 -17.39 1.47
N VAL A 169 -1.46 -17.15 1.95
CA VAL A 169 -1.76 -16.03 2.84
C VAL A 169 -2.15 -16.54 4.21
N VAL A 170 -1.74 -15.84 5.24
CA VAL A 170 -2.09 -16.12 6.64
C VAL A 170 -2.69 -14.84 7.21
N GLY A 171 -3.80 -14.97 7.91
CA GLY A 171 -4.47 -13.83 8.52
C GLY A 171 -5.65 -14.27 9.38
N ASP A 172 -6.24 -13.29 10.03
CA ASP A 172 -7.37 -13.43 10.94
C ASP A 172 -8.26 -12.19 10.74
N ASP A 173 -9.44 -12.37 10.19
CA ASP A 173 -10.40 -11.30 9.88
C ASP A 173 -10.82 -10.53 11.14
N ASP A 174 -10.95 -11.20 12.29
CA ASP A 174 -11.25 -10.58 13.58
C ASP A 174 -10.11 -9.67 14.10
N GLN A 175 -8.90 -9.76 13.54
CA GLN A 175 -7.75 -8.93 13.88
C GLN A 175 -7.52 -7.74 12.94
N CYS A 176 -8.42 -7.45 12.00
CA CYS A 176 -8.33 -6.30 11.10
C CYS A 176 -8.58 -4.98 11.83
N ILE A 177 -7.55 -4.41 12.45
CA ILE A 177 -7.63 -3.16 13.23
C ILE A 177 -6.96 -1.97 12.56
N TYR A 178 -6.44 -2.12 11.35
CA TYR A 178 -5.72 -1.09 10.60
C TYR A 178 -6.51 -0.50 9.40
N GLN A 179 -7.84 -0.60 9.39
CA GLN A 179 -8.68 0.01 8.35
C GLN A 179 -8.43 1.52 8.20
N TRP A 180 -8.17 2.21 9.31
CA TRP A 180 -7.80 3.64 9.33
C TRP A 180 -6.43 3.95 8.67
N ARG A 181 -5.63 2.91 8.37
CA ARG A 181 -4.39 2.95 7.59
C ARG A 181 -4.56 2.38 6.19
N GLY A 182 -5.79 2.29 5.69
CA GLY A 182 -6.07 1.79 4.36
C GLY A 182 -6.16 0.26 4.21
N ALA A 183 -6.07 -0.51 5.32
CA ALA A 183 -6.33 -1.95 5.26
C ALA A 183 -7.76 -2.21 4.77
N ASP A 184 -7.91 -3.20 3.88
CA ASP A 184 -9.20 -3.61 3.33
C ASP A 184 -9.46 -5.07 3.69
N ILE A 185 -10.32 -5.30 4.68
CA ILE A 185 -10.70 -6.64 5.13
C ILE A 185 -11.22 -7.53 4.00
N ARG A 186 -11.77 -6.95 2.95
CA ARG A 186 -12.26 -7.70 1.78
C ARG A 186 -11.14 -8.49 1.10
N ASN A 187 -9.89 -8.07 1.23
CA ASN A 187 -8.77 -8.80 0.66
C ASN A 187 -8.66 -10.23 1.21
N ILE A 188 -8.98 -10.45 2.49
CA ILE A 188 -9.01 -11.79 3.09
C ILE A 188 -10.38 -12.47 2.92
N LEU A 189 -11.47 -11.74 3.11
CA LEU A 189 -12.83 -12.31 3.00
C LEU A 189 -13.16 -12.77 1.57
N ASP A 190 -12.70 -12.05 0.56
CA ASP A 190 -12.93 -12.35 -0.84
C ASP A 190 -11.81 -13.21 -1.48
N PHE A 191 -10.83 -13.66 -0.69
CA PHE A 191 -9.67 -14.39 -1.21
C PHE A 191 -10.06 -15.63 -2.02
N GLU A 192 -11.03 -16.44 -1.55
CA GLU A 192 -11.51 -17.61 -2.27
C GLU A 192 -12.25 -17.26 -3.57
N LYS A 193 -12.79 -16.03 -3.71
CA LYS A 193 -13.39 -15.56 -4.97
C LYS A 193 -12.32 -15.25 -6.02
N ASP A 194 -11.21 -14.65 -5.56
CA ASP A 194 -10.08 -14.32 -6.43
C ASP A 194 -9.21 -15.53 -6.76
N PHE A 195 -9.14 -16.51 -5.85
CA PHE A 195 -8.38 -17.75 -5.99
C PHE A 195 -9.29 -18.96 -5.72
N PRO A 196 -10.16 -19.35 -6.66
CA PRO A 196 -11.17 -20.42 -6.45
C PRO A 196 -10.57 -21.80 -6.12
N GLU A 197 -9.30 -22.03 -6.45
CA GLU A 197 -8.59 -23.28 -6.16
C GLU A 197 -7.87 -23.25 -4.79
N ALA A 198 -8.00 -22.15 -4.04
CA ALA A 198 -7.36 -22.01 -2.75
C ALA A 198 -7.88 -23.05 -1.74
N LYS A 199 -6.98 -23.61 -0.96
CA LYS A 199 -7.32 -24.49 0.14
C LYS A 199 -7.29 -23.71 1.45
N VAL A 200 -8.43 -23.55 2.08
CA VAL A 200 -8.53 -22.93 3.40
C VAL A 200 -8.17 -23.94 4.50
N ILE A 201 -7.25 -23.57 5.36
CA ILE A 201 -6.83 -24.35 6.52
C ILE A 201 -7.03 -23.49 7.77
N LYS A 202 -7.91 -23.92 8.67
CA LYS A 202 -8.14 -23.24 9.95
C LYS A 202 -7.14 -23.73 10.97
N LEU A 203 -6.42 -22.80 11.62
CA LEU A 203 -5.48 -23.06 12.71
C LEU A 203 -6.22 -22.91 14.04
N GLU A 204 -6.92 -23.94 14.49
CA GLU A 204 -7.81 -23.91 15.65
C GLU A 204 -7.08 -23.95 17.00
N GLN A 205 -5.88 -24.54 17.05
CA GLN A 205 -5.12 -24.70 18.29
C GLN A 205 -4.25 -23.47 18.56
N ASN A 206 -4.54 -22.79 19.66
CA ASN A 206 -3.70 -21.69 20.15
C ASN A 206 -2.61 -22.19 21.09
N TYR A 207 -1.35 -21.87 20.77
CA TYR A 207 -0.16 -22.23 21.58
C TYR A 207 0.46 -21.04 22.31
N ARG A 208 -0.07 -19.83 22.12
CA ARG A 208 0.48 -18.56 22.62
C ARG A 208 -0.10 -18.19 23.98
N SER A 209 -1.39 -18.35 24.17
CA SER A 209 -2.14 -17.76 25.31
C SER A 209 -2.78 -18.83 26.18
N ALA A 210 -2.90 -18.56 27.49
CA ALA A 210 -3.61 -19.41 28.42
C ALA A 210 -5.12 -19.38 28.15
N GLY A 211 -5.83 -20.46 28.51
CA GLY A 211 -7.25 -20.65 28.20
C GLY A 211 -8.19 -19.55 28.75
N ASN A 212 -7.88 -18.97 29.92
CA ASN A 212 -8.65 -17.87 30.50
C ASN A 212 -8.53 -16.57 29.68
N ILE A 213 -7.36 -16.30 29.10
CA ILE A 213 -7.13 -15.16 28.19
C ILE A 213 -7.93 -15.36 26.90
N LEU A 214 -7.88 -16.58 26.34
CA LEU A 214 -8.64 -16.93 25.14
C LEU A 214 -10.15 -16.81 25.37
N ALA A 215 -10.65 -17.29 26.50
CA ALA A 215 -12.06 -17.19 26.84
C ALA A 215 -12.52 -15.71 26.96
N ALA A 216 -11.70 -14.85 27.55
CA ALA A 216 -11.98 -13.42 27.65
C ALA A 216 -11.99 -12.74 26.26
N ALA A 217 -10.99 -13.02 25.43
CA ALA A 217 -10.93 -12.52 24.05
C ALA A 217 -12.13 -12.99 23.23
N HIS A 218 -12.48 -14.27 23.30
CA HIS A 218 -13.63 -14.83 22.59
C HIS A 218 -14.94 -14.16 23.00
N SER A 219 -15.11 -13.85 24.30
CA SER A 219 -16.30 -13.13 24.79
C SER A 219 -16.44 -11.72 24.18
N VAL A 220 -15.34 -11.09 23.82
CA VAL A 220 -15.37 -9.79 23.13
C VAL A 220 -15.72 -9.98 21.65
N ILE A 221 -15.02 -10.90 20.97
CA ILE A 221 -15.20 -11.16 19.53
C ILE A 221 -16.61 -11.66 19.19
N CYS A 222 -17.24 -12.47 20.04
CA CYS A 222 -18.64 -12.91 19.83
C CYS A 222 -19.66 -11.75 19.73
N ASN A 223 -19.29 -10.54 20.15
CA ASN A 223 -20.11 -9.33 19.97
C ASN A 223 -19.79 -8.56 18.68
N ASN A 224 -18.75 -8.96 17.97
CA ASN A 224 -18.43 -8.41 16.66
C ASN A 224 -19.52 -8.89 15.70
N ARG A 225 -20.28 -7.96 15.16
CA ARG A 225 -21.31 -8.24 14.15
C ARG A 225 -20.79 -7.66 12.85
N ASP A 226 -20.56 -8.51 11.89
CA ASP A 226 -20.25 -8.14 10.51
C ASP A 226 -21.34 -7.25 9.89
#